data_9e30446055eca840fcafef1ded8cdaef
#
_entry.id   9e30446055eca840fcafef1ded8cdaef
#
_cell.length_a   1.000
_cell.length_b   1.000
_cell.length_c   1.000
_cell.angle_alpha   90.00
_cell.angle_beta   90.00
_cell.angle_gamma   90.00
#
_symmetry.space_group_name_H-M   'P 1'
#
loop_
_entity.id
_entity.type
_entity.pdbx_description
1 polymer ?
#
loop_
_entity_poly.entity_id
_entity_poly.type
_entity_poly.pdbx_seq_one_letter_code
_entity_poly.pdbx_strand_id
1 'polypeptide(L)'
;MELRERCNIFVVPMLNPDGVVLGNSRTSAAGKDLNREFLSVRRDLYPEVYLMKTLIARLQKKYGVLVFLDFHGHSRKKNTFFYGPAYPICHREYYRCRAFPRLIEKINPSFRFYSCSFQIS
;
A
#
# COMPACT_ATOMS: atom_id res chain seq x y z
N MET A 1 -13.63 -12.41 19.18
CA MET A 1 -14.05 -12.58 17.76
C MET A 1 -12.85 -12.27 16.88
N GLU A 2 -12.38 -13.25 16.15
CA GLU A 2 -11.19 -13.10 15.33
C GLU A 2 -11.49 -12.31 14.06
N LEU A 3 -10.52 -11.50 13.60
CA LEU A 3 -10.63 -10.70 12.36
C LEU A 3 -10.96 -11.57 11.14
N ARG A 4 -10.42 -12.79 11.10
CA ARG A 4 -10.65 -13.78 10.02
C ARG A 4 -12.08 -14.25 9.87
N GLU A 5 -12.90 -14.15 10.91
CA GLU A 5 -14.33 -14.48 10.86
C GLU A 5 -15.14 -13.41 10.10
N ARG A 6 -14.59 -12.19 9.98
CA ARG A 6 -15.30 -11.04 9.43
C ARG A 6 -14.68 -10.51 8.13
N CYS A 7 -13.42 -10.83 7.86
CA CYS A 7 -12.67 -10.28 6.74
C CYS A 7 -11.89 -11.36 5.99
N ASN A 8 -11.90 -11.29 4.68
CA ASN A 8 -10.95 -12.02 3.85
C ASN A 8 -9.63 -11.24 3.80
N ILE A 9 -8.54 -11.89 4.17
CA ILE A 9 -7.20 -11.29 4.18
C ILE A 9 -6.40 -11.92 3.04
N PHE A 10 -5.94 -11.08 2.12
CA PHE A 10 -5.06 -11.46 1.01
C PHE A 10 -3.68 -10.89 1.25
N VAL A 11 -2.66 -11.71 1.10
CA VAL A 11 -1.26 -11.31 1.30
C VAL A 11 -0.48 -11.61 0.03
N VAL A 12 0.23 -10.60 -0.48
CA VAL A 12 1.24 -10.75 -1.53
C VAL A 12 2.59 -10.53 -0.87
N PRO A 13 3.33 -11.60 -0.53
CA PRO A 13 4.52 -11.50 0.32
C PRO A 13 5.70 -10.83 -0.37
N MET A 14 5.73 -10.84 -1.71
CA MET A 14 6.85 -10.31 -2.50
C MET A 14 6.33 -9.77 -3.82
N LEU A 15 6.39 -8.46 -4.03
CA LEU A 15 5.95 -7.81 -5.27
C LEU A 15 7.05 -7.76 -6.34
N ASN A 16 8.32 -7.74 -5.92
CA ASN A 16 9.48 -7.64 -6.82
C ASN A 16 10.42 -8.86 -6.67
N PRO A 17 9.98 -10.07 -7.06
CA PRO A 17 10.78 -11.29 -6.89
C PRO A 17 12.08 -11.24 -7.72
N ASP A 18 12.02 -10.74 -8.94
CA ASP A 18 13.20 -10.64 -9.82
C ASP A 18 14.25 -9.68 -9.25
N GLY A 19 13.82 -8.53 -8.75
CA GLY A 19 14.74 -7.60 -8.10
C GLY A 19 15.41 -8.21 -6.87
N VAL A 20 14.67 -8.99 -6.07
CA VAL A 20 15.22 -9.70 -4.91
C VAL A 20 16.27 -10.73 -5.33
N VAL A 21 15.98 -11.55 -6.36
CA VAL A 21 16.91 -12.56 -6.88
C VAL A 21 18.19 -11.91 -7.46
N LEU A 22 18.03 -10.78 -8.14
CA LEU A 22 19.16 -10.02 -8.71
C LEU A 22 19.95 -9.21 -7.66
N GLY A 23 19.46 -9.12 -6.43
CA GLY A 23 20.08 -8.31 -5.35
C GLY A 23 19.87 -6.81 -5.51
N ASN A 24 18.88 -6.38 -6.27
CA ASN A 24 18.54 -4.96 -6.43
C ASN A 24 17.91 -4.41 -5.16
N SER A 25 18.38 -3.27 -4.68
CA SER A 25 17.84 -2.63 -3.47
C SER A 25 16.43 -2.03 -3.68
N ARG A 26 16.04 -1.74 -4.92
CA ARG A 26 14.79 -1.02 -5.21
C ARG A 26 14.17 -1.35 -6.57
N THR A 27 14.97 -1.56 -7.61
CA THR A 27 14.50 -1.70 -8.98
C THR A 27 14.09 -3.13 -9.30
N SER A 28 13.16 -3.29 -10.25
CA SER A 28 12.83 -4.57 -10.89
C SER A 28 13.96 -5.01 -11.84
N ALA A 29 13.81 -6.17 -12.46
CA ALA A 29 14.70 -6.64 -13.54
C ALA A 29 14.78 -5.64 -14.71
N ALA A 30 13.72 -4.88 -14.97
CA ALA A 30 13.69 -3.82 -15.98
C ALA A 30 14.37 -2.52 -15.55
N GLY A 31 15.03 -2.48 -14.38
CA GLY A 31 15.75 -1.31 -13.88
C GLY A 31 14.84 -0.17 -13.38
N LYS A 32 13.57 -0.42 -13.12
CA LYS A 32 12.60 0.58 -12.69
C LYS A 32 12.05 0.31 -11.29
N ASP A 33 11.72 1.38 -10.58
CA ASP A 33 10.97 1.31 -9.33
C ASP A 33 9.51 0.99 -9.63
N LEU A 34 9.06 -0.23 -9.31
CA LEU A 34 7.70 -0.70 -9.56
C LEU A 34 6.63 0.20 -8.95
N ASN A 35 6.93 0.85 -7.83
CA ASN A 35 5.99 1.77 -7.17
C ASN A 35 5.78 3.10 -7.93
N ARG A 36 6.51 3.35 -9.01
CA ARG A 36 6.31 4.47 -9.93
C ARG A 36 5.52 4.08 -11.19
N GLU A 37 5.30 2.79 -11.42
CA GLU A 37 4.72 2.27 -12.65
C GLU A 37 3.20 1.98 -12.55
N PHE A 38 2.57 2.28 -11.42
CA PHE A 38 1.13 2.04 -11.22
C PHE A 38 0.22 2.92 -12.09
N LEU A 39 0.68 4.07 -12.57
CA LEU A 39 -0.11 4.96 -13.43
C LEU A 39 -0.10 4.50 -14.90
N SER A 40 1.07 4.07 -15.40
CA SER A 40 1.26 3.62 -16.79
C SER A 40 1.65 2.14 -16.83
N VAL A 41 0.68 1.26 -16.60
CA VAL A 41 0.95 -0.17 -16.48
C VAL A 41 1.27 -0.80 -17.81
N ARG A 42 2.48 -1.33 -17.93
CA ARG A 42 2.95 -2.11 -19.06
C ARG A 42 3.13 -3.57 -18.65
N ARG A 43 2.23 -4.43 -19.14
CA ARG A 43 2.25 -5.87 -18.82
C ARG A 43 3.53 -6.55 -19.26
N ASP A 44 4.09 -6.11 -20.35
CA ASP A 44 5.33 -6.64 -20.95
C ASP A 44 6.59 -6.30 -20.14
N LEU A 45 6.60 -5.14 -19.47
CA LEU A 45 7.74 -4.66 -18.70
C LEU A 45 7.57 -4.82 -17.17
N TYR A 46 6.32 -4.72 -16.69
CA TYR A 46 5.98 -4.73 -15.28
C TYR A 46 4.80 -5.66 -15.01
N PRO A 47 4.96 -6.97 -15.30
CA PRO A 47 3.87 -7.94 -15.11
C PRO A 47 3.38 -8.00 -13.68
N GLU A 48 4.22 -7.75 -12.69
CA GLU A 48 3.90 -7.75 -11.26
C GLU A 48 2.88 -6.64 -10.95
N VAL A 49 3.13 -5.42 -11.44
CA VAL A 49 2.24 -4.28 -11.25
C VAL A 49 0.90 -4.51 -11.96
N TYR A 50 0.94 -5.07 -13.19
CA TYR A 50 -0.26 -5.42 -13.93
C TYR A 50 -1.11 -6.45 -13.17
N LEU A 51 -0.49 -7.51 -12.68
CA LEU A 51 -1.16 -8.58 -11.95
C LEU A 51 -1.72 -8.07 -10.62
N MET A 52 -0.98 -7.24 -9.89
CA MET A 52 -1.44 -6.61 -8.65
C MET A 52 -2.67 -5.74 -8.89
N LYS A 53 -2.67 -4.85 -9.88
CA LYS A 53 -3.84 -4.03 -10.23
C LYS A 53 -5.04 -4.88 -10.63
N THR A 54 -4.80 -5.95 -11.41
CA THR A 54 -5.85 -6.88 -11.80
C THR A 54 -6.44 -7.61 -10.60
N LEU A 55 -5.60 -8.04 -9.67
CA LEU A 55 -6.02 -8.69 -8.42
C LEU A 55 -6.89 -7.73 -7.60
N ILE A 56 -6.42 -6.51 -7.34
CA ILE A 56 -7.17 -5.49 -6.57
C ILE A 56 -8.54 -5.23 -7.22
N ALA A 57 -8.59 -5.05 -8.54
CA ALA A 57 -9.85 -4.81 -9.25
C ALA A 57 -10.83 -5.98 -9.13
N ARG A 58 -10.34 -7.24 -9.20
CA ARG A 58 -11.16 -8.44 -9.00
C ARG A 58 -11.67 -8.55 -7.56
N LEU A 59 -10.81 -8.29 -6.58
CA LEU A 59 -11.19 -8.33 -5.16
C LEU A 59 -12.21 -7.23 -4.84
N GLN A 60 -12.01 -6.02 -5.38
CA GLN A 60 -12.94 -4.91 -5.23
C GLN A 60 -14.33 -5.27 -5.79
N LYS A 61 -14.37 -5.89 -6.96
CA LYS A 61 -15.64 -6.32 -7.59
C LYS A 61 -16.34 -7.44 -6.81
N LYS A 62 -15.58 -8.38 -6.26
CA LYS A 62 -16.14 -9.59 -5.64
C LYS A 62 -16.51 -9.38 -4.17
N TYR A 63 -15.71 -8.65 -3.40
CA TYR A 63 -15.84 -8.55 -1.95
C TYR A 63 -15.98 -7.11 -1.45
N GLY A 64 -15.52 -6.13 -2.23
CA GLY A 64 -15.22 -4.79 -1.74
C GLY A 64 -13.90 -4.77 -0.96
N VAL A 65 -12.98 -3.89 -1.32
CA VAL A 65 -11.71 -3.72 -0.60
C VAL A 65 -11.89 -2.67 0.49
N LEU A 66 -11.84 -3.10 1.75
CA LEU A 66 -11.94 -2.21 2.90
C LEU A 66 -10.64 -1.43 3.12
N VAL A 67 -9.50 -2.13 3.05
CA VAL A 67 -8.16 -1.57 3.26
C VAL A 67 -7.18 -2.23 2.29
N PHE A 68 -6.33 -1.44 1.68
CA PHE A 68 -5.15 -1.87 0.95
C PHE A 68 -3.92 -1.30 1.64
N LEU A 69 -2.98 -2.17 2.01
CA LEU A 69 -1.75 -1.79 2.68
C LEU A 69 -0.55 -2.25 1.86
N ASP A 70 0.34 -1.31 1.56
CA ASP A 70 1.62 -1.57 0.94
C ASP A 70 2.73 -1.29 1.95
N PHE A 71 3.52 -2.32 2.30
CA PHE A 71 4.53 -2.24 3.34
C PHE A 71 5.89 -1.90 2.77
N HIS A 72 6.46 -0.79 3.24
CA HIS A 72 7.77 -0.31 2.82
C HIS A 72 8.74 -0.11 3.99
N GLY A 73 10.03 -0.33 3.75
CA GLY A 73 11.09 0.24 4.58
C GLY A 73 11.26 1.73 4.30
N HIS A 74 11.68 2.51 5.30
CA HIS A 74 11.98 3.93 5.13
C HIS A 74 13.34 4.29 5.70
N SER A 75 14.20 4.95 4.89
CA SER A 75 15.60 5.22 5.23
C SER A 75 15.81 6.32 6.29
N ARG A 76 14.86 7.24 6.45
CA ARG A 76 15.01 8.43 7.32
C ARG A 76 14.04 8.48 8.49
N LYS A 77 12.77 8.13 8.27
CA LYS A 77 11.76 8.17 9.33
C LYS A 77 11.84 6.91 10.18
N LYS A 78 11.81 7.08 11.49
CA LYS A 78 11.70 6.00 12.47
C LYS A 78 10.24 5.72 12.81
N ASN A 79 9.98 4.59 13.44
CA ASN A 79 8.65 4.12 13.85
C ASN A 79 7.74 3.77 12.67
N THR A 80 6.49 3.47 12.96
CA THR A 80 5.46 3.15 11.97
C THR A 80 4.61 4.37 11.68
N PHE A 81 4.38 4.65 10.41
CA PHE A 81 3.56 5.76 9.91
C PHE A 81 2.99 5.40 8.54
N PHE A 82 2.03 6.18 8.03
CA PHE A 82 1.42 5.96 6.72
C PHE A 82 1.66 7.12 5.74
N TYR A 83 1.73 6.75 4.48
CA TYR A 83 1.41 7.61 3.36
C TYR A 83 0.01 7.25 2.87
N GLY A 84 -0.87 8.23 2.76
CA GLY A 84 -2.24 8.05 2.32
C GLY A 84 -2.63 9.05 1.23
N PRO A 85 -3.74 8.80 0.52
CA PRO A 85 -4.20 9.69 -0.52
C PRO A 85 -4.61 11.06 0.04
N ALA A 86 -4.40 12.10 -0.77
CA ALA A 86 -4.85 13.44 -0.45
C ALA A 86 -6.30 13.65 -0.91
N TYR A 87 -7.10 14.20 -0.02
CA TYR A 87 -8.46 14.64 -0.31
C TYR A 87 -8.72 16.01 0.31
N PRO A 88 -9.55 16.87 -0.29
CA PRO A 88 -10.00 18.11 0.33
C PRO A 88 -10.73 17.84 1.65
N ILE A 89 -10.65 18.77 2.62
CA ILE A 89 -11.28 18.63 3.96
C ILE A 89 -12.80 18.43 3.86
N CYS A 90 -13.44 19.03 2.87
CA CYS A 90 -14.89 18.88 2.63
C CYS A 90 -15.28 17.48 2.07
N HIS A 91 -14.30 16.67 1.65
CA HIS A 91 -14.57 15.37 1.07
C HIS A 91 -14.64 14.28 2.14
N ARG A 92 -15.63 13.39 2.07
CA ARG A 92 -15.81 12.29 3.03
C ARG A 92 -14.56 11.42 3.17
N GLU A 93 -13.86 11.16 2.06
CA GLU A 93 -12.66 10.32 2.05
C GLU A 93 -11.46 10.96 2.79
N TYR A 94 -11.47 12.29 2.99
CA TYR A 94 -10.48 12.96 3.84
C TYR A 94 -10.45 12.39 5.26
N TYR A 95 -11.62 12.17 5.83
CA TYR A 95 -11.77 11.61 7.18
C TYR A 95 -11.55 10.10 7.19
N ARG A 96 -12.05 9.40 6.17
CA ARG A 96 -11.93 7.93 6.06
C ARG A 96 -10.48 7.47 5.97
N CYS A 97 -9.66 8.08 5.12
CA CYS A 97 -8.24 7.69 4.98
C CYS A 97 -7.42 8.00 6.24
N ARG A 98 -7.88 8.89 7.11
CA ARG A 98 -7.23 9.25 8.39
C ARG A 98 -7.75 8.46 9.59
N ALA A 99 -8.96 7.92 9.51
CA ALA A 99 -9.57 7.19 10.62
C ALA A 99 -8.77 5.93 11.00
N PHE A 100 -8.38 5.13 10.01
CA PHE A 100 -7.62 3.92 10.25
C PHE A 100 -6.27 4.16 10.94
N PRO A 101 -5.37 5.06 10.45
CA PRO A 101 -4.14 5.38 11.16
C PRO A 101 -4.37 6.01 12.54
N ARG A 102 -5.45 6.77 12.75
CA ARG A 102 -5.80 7.28 14.09
C ARG A 102 -6.19 6.17 15.06
N LEU A 103 -6.88 5.14 14.58
CA LEU A 103 -7.22 3.99 15.41
C LEU A 103 -5.97 3.18 15.78
N ILE A 104 -5.04 2.98 14.83
CA ILE A 104 -3.78 2.29 15.11
C ILE A 104 -2.95 3.04 16.14
N GLU A 105 -2.86 4.37 16.07
CA GLU A 105 -2.13 5.18 17.06
C GLU A 105 -2.60 4.95 18.49
N LYS A 106 -3.91 4.67 18.68
CA LYS A 106 -4.47 4.40 20.02
C LYS A 106 -4.05 3.05 20.62
N ILE A 107 -3.71 2.08 19.76
CA ILE A 107 -3.41 0.72 20.20
C ILE A 107 -1.95 0.32 20.02
N ASN A 108 -1.19 1.08 19.25
CA ASN A 108 0.23 0.80 18.98
C ASN A 108 1.12 2.00 19.32
N PRO A 109 1.90 1.93 20.42
CA PRO A 109 2.76 3.03 20.86
C PRO A 109 3.91 3.35 19.89
N SER A 110 4.26 2.41 18.99
CA SER A 110 5.27 2.64 17.95
C SER A 110 4.71 3.34 16.72
N PHE A 111 3.39 3.50 16.62
CA PHE A 111 2.77 4.22 15.52
C PHE A 111 2.71 5.72 15.83
N ARG A 112 2.97 6.55 14.83
CA ARG A 112 3.01 8.02 14.97
C ARG A 112 2.15 8.66 13.89
N PHE A 113 0.93 9.06 14.24
CA PHE A 113 0.01 9.72 13.31
C PHE A 113 0.56 11.03 12.76
N TYR A 114 1.24 11.84 13.57
CA TYR A 114 1.86 13.08 13.12
C TYR A 114 2.98 12.89 12.09
N SER A 115 3.55 11.68 12.00
CA SER A 115 4.54 11.32 10.98
C SER A 115 3.90 10.86 9.67
N CYS A 116 2.57 10.64 9.66
CA CYS A 116 1.84 10.29 8.45
C CYS A 116 1.76 11.47 7.49
N SER A 117 1.71 11.19 6.20
CA SER A 117 1.53 12.17 5.14
C SER A 117 0.35 11.80 4.25
N PHE A 118 -0.48 12.81 3.94
CA PHE A 118 -1.65 12.69 3.06
C PHE A 118 -1.56 13.75 1.98
N GLN A 119 -0.48 13.70 1.23
CA GLN A 119 -0.18 14.64 0.14
C GLN A 119 -0.27 13.93 -1.20
N ILE A 120 -0.62 14.68 -2.23
CA ILE A 120 -0.50 14.23 -3.61
C ILE A 120 1.01 14.16 -3.91
N SER A 121 1.50 12.97 -4.22
CA SER A 121 2.87 12.76 -4.66
C SER A 121 2.99 12.98 -6.17
#